data_554500ba750156700dd12e3b882f65a3
#
_entry.id   554500ba750156700dd12e3b882f65a3
#
_cell.length_a   1.000
_cell.length_b   1.000
_cell.length_c   1.000
_cell.angle_alpha   90.00
_cell.angle_beta   90.00
_cell.angle_gamma   90.00
#
_symmetry.space_group_name_H-M   'P 1'
#
loop_
_entity.id
_entity.type
_entity.pdbx_description
1 polymer ?
#
loop_
_entity_poly.entity_id
_entity_poly.type
_entity_poly.pdbx_seq_one_letter_code
_entity_poly.pdbx_strand_id
1 'polypeptide(L)'
;MFSVDKLNRIATPYYYYDTQLLRDTLEVIKKECEKHDNFHVHYAVKANANPKILRIISQYGFGADCVSGGEIKAAIEAGFPADKVVYAGVGKSDWEINLGLEKGIACFNVESIAELEVIEELAVAAGKTANVAFRINPNIGAHTHANITTGLAENKFGIAMQDMEKVIERADAMKNINVVGLHFHIGSQILDMGDFEALCNRINELQAKLEKQNIHVQSINVGGGLGVSYDSPDRQPIPDFKDYFRTYTTHLRLREGQQLHFELGRSIVAQCGSLISRVLYVKQGTHKQFAILDAGMTDLIRPALYQALHKIQNLTSEEPAETYDVVGPICESSDVFAKAIDLNKCRRGDLIAIRSAGAYG
;
A
#
# COMPACT_ATOMS: atom_id res chain seq x y z
N MET A 1 18.74 -15.41 0.20
CA MET A 1 19.23 -16.23 1.36
C MET A 1 19.98 -15.32 2.31
N PHE A 2 19.68 -15.39 3.62
CA PHE A 2 20.33 -14.54 4.63
C PHE A 2 21.80 -14.93 4.81
N SER A 3 22.69 -13.95 4.82
CA SER A 3 24.07 -14.15 5.24
C SER A 3 24.16 -13.96 6.77
N VAL A 4 23.99 -15.03 7.53
CA VAL A 4 23.92 -15.01 9.00
C VAL A 4 25.12 -14.29 9.62
N ASP A 5 26.34 -14.57 9.13
CA ASP A 5 27.57 -13.93 9.62
C ASP A 5 27.55 -12.41 9.49
N LYS A 6 26.98 -11.88 8.40
CA LYS A 6 26.84 -10.42 8.22
C LYS A 6 25.78 -9.84 9.14
N LEU A 7 24.62 -10.50 9.22
CA LEU A 7 23.50 -10.06 10.06
C LEU A 7 23.89 -10.06 11.53
N ASN A 8 24.67 -11.05 11.98
CA ASN A 8 25.07 -11.21 13.37
C ASN A 8 26.01 -10.11 13.90
N ARG A 9 26.63 -9.33 12.99
CA ARG A 9 27.54 -8.20 13.34
C ARG A 9 26.81 -6.88 13.61
N ILE A 10 25.51 -6.83 13.34
CA ILE A 10 24.69 -5.62 13.49
C ILE A 10 23.91 -5.71 14.79
N ALA A 11 23.85 -4.63 15.55
CA ALA A 11 23.05 -4.59 16.77
C ALA A 11 21.55 -4.65 16.41
N THR A 12 20.83 -5.59 17.04
CA THR A 12 19.38 -5.79 16.88
C THR A 12 18.59 -4.90 17.85
N PRO A 13 17.29 -4.61 17.58
CA PRO A 13 16.57 -4.98 16.36
C PRO A 13 16.86 -4.03 15.18
N TYR A 14 16.70 -4.52 13.96
CA TYR A 14 16.79 -3.67 12.75
C TYR A 14 16.02 -4.27 11.58
N TYR A 15 15.63 -3.42 10.62
CA TYR A 15 15.07 -3.86 9.35
C TYR A 15 16.19 -4.18 8.34
N TYR A 16 16.15 -5.39 7.80
CA TYR A 16 16.97 -5.80 6.67
C TYR A 16 16.14 -5.75 5.39
N TYR A 17 16.67 -5.10 4.34
CA TYR A 17 16.04 -5.04 3.03
C TYR A 17 16.89 -5.75 1.98
N ASP A 18 16.29 -6.75 1.32
CA ASP A 18 16.86 -7.37 0.12
C ASP A 18 16.56 -6.49 -1.09
N THR A 19 17.53 -5.65 -1.45
CA THR A 19 17.36 -4.71 -2.57
C THR A 19 17.36 -5.40 -3.93
N GLN A 20 17.92 -6.61 -4.05
CA GLN A 20 17.83 -7.37 -5.29
C GLN A 20 16.40 -7.87 -5.51
N LEU A 21 15.76 -8.45 -4.50
CA LEU A 21 14.36 -8.86 -4.57
C LEU A 21 13.44 -7.67 -4.88
N LEU A 22 13.71 -6.49 -4.30
CA LEU A 22 12.97 -5.27 -4.65
C LEU A 22 13.12 -4.92 -6.13
N ARG A 23 14.35 -4.94 -6.67
CA ARG A 23 14.60 -4.66 -8.09
C ARG A 23 13.94 -5.70 -8.99
N ASP A 24 14.03 -6.97 -8.66
CA ASP A 24 13.38 -8.05 -9.43
C ASP A 24 11.86 -7.85 -9.46
N THR A 25 11.26 -7.45 -8.33
CA THR A 25 9.83 -7.12 -8.25
C THR A 25 9.46 -5.95 -9.16
N LEU A 26 10.25 -4.88 -9.11
CA LEU A 26 10.02 -3.68 -9.94
C LEU A 26 10.18 -3.98 -11.45
N GLU A 27 11.14 -4.83 -11.82
CA GLU A 27 11.32 -5.28 -13.21
C GLU A 27 10.12 -6.09 -13.72
N VAL A 28 9.54 -6.97 -12.88
CA VAL A 28 8.33 -7.71 -13.25
C VAL A 28 7.17 -6.76 -13.50
N ILE A 29 6.95 -5.80 -12.59
CA ILE A 29 5.88 -4.80 -12.75
C ILE A 29 6.08 -3.99 -14.03
N LYS A 30 7.30 -3.49 -14.24
CA LYS A 30 7.64 -2.69 -15.41
C LYS A 30 7.36 -3.43 -16.70
N LYS A 31 7.84 -4.68 -16.83
CA LYS A 31 7.61 -5.52 -18.01
C LYS A 31 6.14 -5.81 -18.27
N GLU A 32 5.34 -5.98 -17.23
CA GLU A 32 3.90 -6.20 -17.40
C GLU A 32 3.20 -4.90 -17.84
N CYS A 33 3.56 -3.75 -17.26
CA CYS A 33 3.00 -2.45 -17.64
C CYS A 33 3.37 -2.02 -19.06
N GLU A 34 4.61 -2.27 -19.50
CA GLU A 34 5.08 -1.89 -20.85
C GLU A 34 4.35 -2.64 -21.99
N LYS A 35 3.52 -3.63 -21.69
CA LYS A 35 2.62 -4.26 -22.66
C LYS A 35 1.40 -3.40 -23.00
N HIS A 36 1.16 -2.32 -22.23
CA HIS A 36 -0.01 -1.46 -22.31
C HIS A 36 0.41 0.01 -22.21
N ASP A 37 0.30 0.75 -23.28
CA ASP A 37 0.75 2.17 -23.36
C ASP A 37 0.00 3.10 -22.40
N ASN A 38 -1.17 2.67 -21.92
CA ASN A 38 -2.05 3.43 -21.05
C ASN A 38 -2.07 2.97 -19.58
N PHE A 39 -1.12 2.11 -19.16
CA PHE A 39 -0.99 1.67 -17.76
C PHE A 39 0.05 2.47 -16.99
N HIS A 40 -0.33 2.98 -15.83
CA HIS A 40 0.52 3.80 -14.97
C HIS A 40 0.51 3.26 -13.54
N VAL A 41 1.70 2.94 -13.02
CA VAL A 41 1.83 2.50 -11.62
C VAL A 41 2.36 3.64 -10.78
N HIS A 42 1.71 3.87 -9.64
CA HIS A 42 2.13 4.77 -8.57
C HIS A 42 2.50 3.94 -7.35
N TYR A 43 3.67 4.17 -6.80
CA TYR A 43 4.08 3.53 -5.56
C TYR A 43 3.40 4.21 -4.36
N ALA A 44 2.69 3.46 -3.54
CA ALA A 44 2.06 3.98 -2.33
C ALA A 44 3.11 4.18 -1.22
N VAL A 45 3.56 5.43 -1.05
CA VAL A 45 4.67 5.84 -0.17
C VAL A 45 4.42 5.42 1.28
N LYS A 46 3.17 5.44 1.74
CA LYS A 46 2.76 4.98 3.08
C LYS A 46 3.19 3.55 3.42
N ALA A 47 3.43 2.70 2.40
CA ALA A 47 3.89 1.34 2.64
C ALA A 47 5.32 1.31 3.19
N ASN A 48 6.21 2.14 2.68
CA ASN A 48 7.57 2.33 3.18
C ASN A 48 8.17 3.62 2.60
N ALA A 49 8.37 4.61 3.44
CA ALA A 49 8.93 5.92 3.07
C ALA A 49 10.45 6.01 3.25
N ASN A 50 11.17 4.89 3.45
CA ASN A 50 12.62 4.91 3.58
C ASN A 50 13.26 5.55 2.33
N PRO A 51 14.10 6.61 2.48
CA PRO A 51 14.65 7.34 1.33
C PRO A 51 15.45 6.48 0.36
N LYS A 52 16.11 5.42 0.84
CA LYS A 52 16.88 4.50 -0.03
C LYS A 52 15.95 3.61 -0.84
N ILE A 53 14.84 3.15 -0.26
CA ILE A 53 13.80 2.38 -0.97
C ILE A 53 13.12 3.27 -2.01
N LEU A 54 12.70 4.48 -1.64
CA LEU A 54 12.10 5.43 -2.57
C LEU A 54 13.00 5.74 -3.77
N ARG A 55 14.31 5.96 -3.55
CA ARG A 55 15.27 6.20 -4.63
C ARG A 55 15.42 5.00 -5.58
N ILE A 56 15.35 3.78 -5.08
CA ILE A 56 15.36 2.59 -5.94
C ILE A 56 14.11 2.57 -6.81
N ILE A 57 12.94 2.79 -6.21
CA ILE A 57 11.66 2.71 -6.93
C ILE A 57 11.54 3.83 -7.97
N SER A 58 11.95 5.06 -7.65
CA SER A 58 11.89 6.21 -8.58
C SER A 58 12.66 5.98 -9.90
N GLN A 59 13.73 5.15 -9.87
CA GLN A 59 14.53 4.81 -11.05
C GLN A 59 13.77 3.98 -12.10
N TYR A 60 12.62 3.39 -11.75
CA TYR A 60 11.81 2.56 -12.65
C TYR A 60 10.76 3.36 -13.42
N GLY A 61 10.69 4.67 -13.22
CA GLY A 61 9.79 5.57 -13.95
C GLY A 61 8.34 5.57 -13.45
N PHE A 62 8.07 4.92 -12.32
CA PHE A 62 6.75 4.91 -11.67
C PHE A 62 6.41 6.29 -11.07
N GLY A 63 5.12 6.53 -10.83
CA GLY A 63 4.65 7.65 -10.03
C GLY A 63 4.66 7.31 -8.53
N ALA A 64 4.17 8.25 -7.71
CA ALA A 64 4.01 8.08 -6.28
C ALA A 64 2.56 8.38 -5.87
N ASP A 65 1.96 7.51 -5.05
CA ASP A 65 0.73 7.75 -4.33
C ASP A 65 1.09 8.21 -2.91
N CYS A 66 0.76 9.45 -2.59
CA CYS A 66 1.05 10.11 -1.33
C CYS A 66 -0.23 10.38 -0.54
N VAL A 67 -0.16 10.29 0.78
CA VAL A 67 -1.29 10.55 1.67
C VAL A 67 -1.00 11.64 2.71
N SER A 68 0.11 12.36 2.52
CA SER A 68 0.48 13.54 3.31
C SER A 68 1.45 14.44 2.54
N GLY A 69 1.55 15.71 2.93
CA GLY A 69 2.56 16.62 2.39
C GLY A 69 3.99 16.19 2.69
N GLY A 70 4.22 15.49 3.80
CA GLY A 70 5.51 14.87 4.12
C GLY A 70 5.90 13.81 3.08
N GLU A 71 4.94 12.97 2.67
CA GLU A 71 5.18 11.96 1.63
C GLU A 71 5.41 12.59 0.25
N ILE A 72 4.68 13.67 -0.10
CA ILE A 72 4.94 14.43 -1.34
C ILE A 72 6.38 14.93 -1.38
N LYS A 73 6.86 15.54 -0.29
CA LYS A 73 8.25 16.00 -0.20
C LYS A 73 9.24 14.84 -0.34
N ALA A 74 9.05 13.77 0.42
CA ALA A 74 9.92 12.59 0.39
C ALA A 74 9.98 11.94 -1.00
N ALA A 75 8.84 11.85 -1.70
CA ALA A 75 8.78 11.30 -3.05
C ALA A 75 9.56 12.16 -4.04
N ILE A 76 9.35 13.48 -4.05
CA ILE A 76 10.04 14.41 -4.94
C ILE A 76 11.56 14.41 -4.65
N GLU A 77 11.96 14.45 -3.38
CA GLU A 77 13.37 14.39 -2.96
C GLU A 77 14.04 13.07 -3.35
N ALA A 78 13.28 11.98 -3.41
CA ALA A 78 13.77 10.69 -3.86
C ALA A 78 13.87 10.56 -5.39
N GLY A 79 13.36 11.52 -6.17
CA GLY A 79 13.46 11.59 -7.61
C GLY A 79 12.18 11.19 -8.37
N PHE A 80 11.04 11.07 -7.71
CA PHE A 80 9.76 10.93 -8.42
C PHE A 80 9.40 12.27 -9.08
N PRO A 81 9.04 12.29 -10.39
CA PRO A 81 8.56 13.49 -11.05
C PRO A 81 7.27 13.99 -10.40
N ALA A 82 7.15 15.28 -10.13
CA ALA A 82 5.97 15.85 -9.49
C ALA A 82 4.68 15.62 -10.29
N ASP A 83 4.76 15.69 -11.61
CA ASP A 83 3.68 15.41 -12.54
C ASP A 83 3.26 13.91 -12.61
N LYS A 84 3.91 13.05 -11.83
CA LYS A 84 3.53 11.65 -11.58
C LYS A 84 3.17 11.37 -10.12
N VAL A 85 3.05 12.41 -9.29
CA VAL A 85 2.61 12.28 -7.90
C VAL A 85 1.10 12.50 -7.82
N VAL A 86 0.39 11.55 -7.19
CA VAL A 86 -1.02 11.69 -6.85
C VAL A 86 -1.17 11.83 -5.33
N TYR A 87 -2.17 12.59 -4.88
CA TYR A 87 -2.37 12.86 -3.46
C TYR A 87 -3.77 12.44 -3.02
N ALA A 88 -3.83 11.42 -2.17
CA ALA A 88 -5.05 10.83 -1.62
C ALA A 88 -5.18 11.10 -0.11
N GLY A 89 -6.31 10.67 0.49
CA GLY A 89 -6.56 10.77 1.92
C GLY A 89 -7.64 11.76 2.30
N VAL A 90 -8.39 11.44 3.36
CA VAL A 90 -9.58 12.18 3.81
C VAL A 90 -9.29 13.46 4.59
N GLY A 91 -8.04 13.72 4.94
CA GLY A 91 -7.65 14.80 5.85
C GLY A 91 -6.55 15.69 5.29
N LYS A 92 -6.66 16.10 4.01
CA LYS A 92 -5.72 17.03 3.40
C LYS A 92 -5.86 18.40 4.05
N SER A 93 -4.78 18.92 4.63
CA SER A 93 -4.74 20.27 5.22
C SER A 93 -4.35 21.32 4.17
N ASP A 94 -4.64 22.59 4.47
CA ASP A 94 -4.39 23.71 3.55
C ASP A 94 -2.93 23.78 3.08
N TRP A 95 -1.97 23.59 4.01
CA TRP A 95 -0.54 23.64 3.64
C TRP A 95 -0.13 22.50 2.72
N GLU A 96 -0.76 21.32 2.85
CA GLU A 96 -0.49 20.15 2.01
C GLU A 96 -1.10 20.34 0.62
N ILE A 97 -2.31 20.88 0.54
CA ILE A 97 -2.95 21.23 -0.72
C ILE A 97 -2.11 22.29 -1.45
N ASN A 98 -1.71 23.36 -0.74
CA ASN A 98 -0.85 24.40 -1.29
C ASN A 98 0.50 23.84 -1.78
N LEU A 99 1.10 22.90 -1.04
CA LEU A 99 2.31 22.22 -1.47
C LEU A 99 2.09 21.45 -2.79
N GLY A 100 1.01 20.69 -2.89
CA GLY A 100 0.65 19.97 -4.12
C GLY A 100 0.44 20.90 -5.31
N LEU A 101 -0.26 22.03 -5.11
CA LEU A 101 -0.44 23.08 -6.10
C LEU A 101 0.90 23.74 -6.49
N GLU A 102 1.75 24.04 -5.53
CA GLU A 102 3.07 24.62 -5.77
C GLU A 102 3.95 23.69 -6.63
N LYS A 103 4.02 22.43 -6.25
CA LYS A 103 4.83 21.42 -6.93
C LYS A 103 4.25 20.97 -8.28
N GLY A 104 2.99 21.28 -8.55
CA GLY A 104 2.30 20.84 -9.78
C GLY A 104 2.15 19.33 -9.84
N ILE A 105 1.63 18.74 -8.77
CA ILE A 105 1.39 17.28 -8.75
C ILE A 105 0.36 16.87 -9.80
N ALA A 106 0.37 15.60 -10.18
CA ALA A 106 -0.49 15.08 -11.22
C ALA A 106 -1.99 15.23 -10.91
N CYS A 107 -2.39 14.89 -9.66
CA CYS A 107 -3.81 14.83 -9.31
C CYS A 107 -4.02 14.82 -7.79
N PHE A 108 -5.12 15.47 -7.36
CA PHE A 108 -5.69 15.28 -6.02
C PHE A 108 -6.84 14.28 -6.11
N ASN A 109 -6.76 13.17 -5.38
CA ASN A 109 -7.85 12.22 -5.23
C ASN A 109 -8.80 12.74 -4.15
N VAL A 110 -9.95 13.27 -4.55
CA VAL A 110 -10.90 14.02 -3.71
C VAL A 110 -11.89 13.06 -3.06
N GLU A 111 -12.10 13.23 -1.76
CA GLU A 111 -12.91 12.33 -0.93
C GLU A 111 -14.31 12.91 -0.57
N SER A 112 -14.52 14.23 -0.78
CA SER A 112 -15.78 14.90 -0.45
C SER A 112 -15.96 16.22 -1.18
N ILE A 113 -17.20 16.72 -1.23
CA ILE A 113 -17.52 18.07 -1.79
C ILE A 113 -16.83 19.17 -0.96
N ALA A 114 -16.82 19.04 0.36
CA ALA A 114 -16.17 20.03 1.25
C ALA A 114 -14.68 20.16 0.95
N GLU A 115 -14.00 19.04 0.72
CA GLU A 115 -12.60 19.02 0.31
C GLU A 115 -12.39 19.68 -1.06
N LEU A 116 -13.27 19.37 -2.03
CA LEU A 116 -13.24 19.98 -3.36
C LEU A 116 -13.35 21.52 -3.31
N GLU A 117 -14.24 22.03 -2.45
CA GLU A 117 -14.42 23.47 -2.25
C GLU A 117 -13.17 24.14 -1.68
N VAL A 118 -12.50 23.51 -0.72
CA VAL A 118 -11.23 23.99 -0.16
C VAL A 118 -10.12 23.97 -1.22
N ILE A 119 -10.04 22.90 -2.04
CA ILE A 119 -9.05 22.84 -3.13
C ILE A 119 -9.29 23.97 -4.14
N GLU A 120 -10.54 24.25 -4.52
CA GLU A 120 -10.86 25.37 -5.41
C GLU A 120 -10.45 26.71 -4.80
N GLU A 121 -10.80 26.98 -3.53
CA GLU A 121 -10.43 28.22 -2.84
C GLU A 121 -8.92 28.45 -2.86
N LEU A 122 -8.14 27.41 -2.50
CA LEU A 122 -6.68 27.49 -2.47
C LEU A 122 -6.08 27.59 -3.87
N ALA A 123 -6.66 26.92 -4.86
CA ALA A 123 -6.22 26.99 -6.26
C ALA A 123 -6.45 28.41 -6.83
N VAL A 124 -7.61 29.02 -6.56
CA VAL A 124 -7.90 30.41 -6.92
C VAL A 124 -6.90 31.36 -6.27
N ALA A 125 -6.66 31.22 -4.96
CA ALA A 125 -5.70 32.06 -4.23
C ALA A 125 -4.27 31.92 -4.78
N ALA A 126 -3.90 30.73 -5.24
CA ALA A 126 -2.60 30.45 -5.83
C ALA A 126 -2.49 30.83 -7.33
N GLY A 127 -3.59 31.21 -7.98
CA GLY A 127 -3.66 31.44 -9.42
C GLY A 127 -3.36 30.20 -10.25
N LYS A 128 -3.74 29.01 -9.76
CA LYS A 128 -3.47 27.71 -10.37
C LYS A 128 -4.76 26.95 -10.62
N THR A 129 -4.69 25.92 -11.45
CA THR A 129 -5.76 24.93 -11.65
C THR A 129 -5.35 23.61 -11.03
N ALA A 130 -6.21 23.01 -10.22
CA ALA A 130 -6.01 21.71 -9.63
C ALA A 130 -6.62 20.62 -10.50
N ASN A 131 -5.82 19.62 -10.87
CA ASN A 131 -6.34 18.37 -11.43
C ASN A 131 -6.91 17.52 -10.30
N VAL A 132 -8.14 17.05 -10.44
CA VAL A 132 -8.81 16.24 -9.43
C VAL A 132 -9.38 14.96 -10.03
N ALA A 133 -9.35 13.88 -9.27
CA ALA A 133 -10.12 12.68 -9.52
C ALA A 133 -11.02 12.41 -8.31
N PHE A 134 -12.27 12.02 -8.54
CA PHE A 134 -13.17 11.70 -7.44
C PHE A 134 -12.96 10.28 -6.97
N ARG A 135 -12.62 10.10 -5.68
CA ARG A 135 -12.61 8.80 -5.06
C ARG A 135 -14.04 8.36 -4.80
N ILE A 136 -14.46 7.35 -5.51
CA ILE A 136 -15.79 6.77 -5.42
C ILE A 136 -15.74 5.50 -4.57
N ASN A 137 -16.67 5.42 -3.63
CA ASN A 137 -16.88 4.20 -2.87
C ASN A 137 -17.77 3.24 -3.71
N PRO A 138 -17.21 2.11 -4.21
CA PRO A 138 -17.96 1.22 -5.10
C PRO A 138 -18.95 0.32 -4.36
N ASN A 139 -18.99 0.38 -3.02
CA ASN A 139 -19.78 -0.49 -2.16
C ASN A 139 -19.51 -1.98 -2.42
N ILE A 140 -18.23 -2.34 -2.48
CA ILE A 140 -17.76 -3.71 -2.63
C ILE A 140 -17.05 -4.13 -1.36
N GLY A 141 -17.46 -5.27 -0.75
CA GLY A 141 -16.73 -5.91 0.33
C GLY A 141 -15.61 -6.79 -0.24
N ALA A 142 -14.35 -6.42 0.00
CA ALA A 142 -13.23 -7.31 -0.30
C ALA A 142 -13.06 -8.36 0.81
N HIS A 143 -12.57 -9.55 0.45
CA HIS A 143 -12.30 -10.64 1.40
C HIS A 143 -11.02 -10.36 2.21
N THR A 144 -11.07 -9.31 3.07
CA THR A 144 -9.94 -8.85 3.87
C THR A 144 -10.34 -8.57 5.32
N HIS A 145 -9.36 -8.27 6.18
CA HIS A 145 -9.64 -7.85 7.56
C HIS A 145 -10.46 -6.55 7.58
N ALA A 146 -11.44 -6.46 8.48
CA ALA A 146 -12.39 -5.32 8.56
C ALA A 146 -11.70 -3.95 8.61
N ASN A 147 -10.56 -3.82 9.29
CA ASN A 147 -9.82 -2.56 9.43
C ASN A 147 -9.09 -2.12 8.14
N ILE A 148 -8.96 -2.99 7.14
CA ILE A 148 -8.28 -2.69 5.86
C ILE A 148 -9.22 -2.80 4.65
N THR A 149 -10.51 -3.09 4.86
CA THR A 149 -11.57 -2.99 3.85
C THR A 149 -12.05 -1.54 3.77
N THR A 150 -11.97 -0.93 2.59
CA THR A 150 -12.30 0.50 2.37
C THR A 150 -13.42 0.73 1.38
N GLY A 151 -13.94 -0.33 0.78
CA GLY A 151 -14.96 -0.27 -0.29
C GLY A 151 -16.42 -0.34 0.18
N LEU A 152 -16.70 -0.35 1.49
CA LEU A 152 -18.06 -0.45 2.05
C LEU A 152 -18.77 0.91 2.09
N ALA A 153 -20.11 0.91 2.00
CA ALA A 153 -20.94 2.11 1.95
C ALA A 153 -20.74 3.05 3.16
N GLU A 154 -20.69 2.50 4.36
CA GLU A 154 -20.45 3.25 5.61
C GLU A 154 -18.96 3.26 5.96
N ASN A 155 -18.17 4.06 5.21
CA ASN A 155 -16.75 4.22 5.45
C ASN A 155 -16.38 5.71 5.37
N LYS A 156 -15.32 6.11 6.10
CA LYS A 156 -14.81 7.49 6.03
C LYS A 156 -14.21 7.86 4.66
N PHE A 157 -13.97 6.88 3.80
CA PHE A 157 -13.31 7.06 2.52
C PHE A 157 -14.32 7.13 1.37
N GLY A 158 -14.05 8.08 0.45
CA GLY A 158 -14.71 8.18 -0.84
C GLY A 158 -16.11 8.75 -0.79
N ILE A 159 -16.57 9.14 -1.97
CA ILE A 159 -17.89 9.68 -2.26
C ILE A 159 -18.82 8.52 -2.60
N ALA A 160 -20.03 8.51 -2.06
CA ALA A 160 -21.02 7.50 -2.41
C ALA A 160 -21.42 7.63 -3.88
N MET A 161 -21.60 6.50 -4.58
CA MET A 161 -21.96 6.48 -6.00
C MET A 161 -23.24 7.27 -6.32
N GLN A 162 -24.19 7.35 -5.39
CA GLN A 162 -25.43 8.10 -5.54
C GLN A 162 -25.23 9.63 -5.53
N ASP A 163 -24.15 10.11 -4.91
CA ASP A 163 -23.84 11.55 -4.80
C ASP A 163 -22.94 12.07 -5.93
N MET A 164 -22.51 11.18 -6.81
CA MET A 164 -21.54 11.51 -7.86
C MET A 164 -22.01 12.59 -8.82
N GLU A 165 -23.31 12.58 -9.19
CA GLU A 165 -23.88 13.60 -10.07
C GLU A 165 -23.76 15.01 -9.46
N LYS A 166 -24.10 15.13 -8.17
CA LYS A 166 -23.96 16.40 -7.43
C LYS A 166 -22.51 16.90 -7.37
N VAL A 167 -21.57 15.96 -7.21
CA VAL A 167 -20.14 16.30 -7.14
C VAL A 167 -19.65 16.81 -8.49
N ILE A 168 -20.04 16.17 -9.58
CA ILE A 168 -19.67 16.60 -10.94
C ILE A 168 -20.27 17.96 -11.26
N GLU A 169 -21.58 18.15 -11.02
CA GLU A 169 -22.23 19.45 -11.21
C GLU A 169 -21.54 20.55 -10.39
N ARG A 170 -21.12 20.24 -9.16
CA ARG A 170 -20.41 21.20 -8.32
C ARG A 170 -19.05 21.54 -8.88
N ALA A 171 -18.31 20.54 -9.39
CA ALA A 171 -16.99 20.73 -10.00
C ALA A 171 -17.07 21.55 -11.30
N ASP A 172 -18.09 21.29 -12.13
CA ASP A 172 -18.29 22.02 -13.40
C ASP A 172 -18.54 23.52 -13.19
N ALA A 173 -19.05 23.92 -12.02
CA ALA A 173 -19.22 25.32 -11.65
C ALA A 173 -17.90 25.98 -11.16
N MET A 174 -16.83 25.23 -10.95
CA MET A 174 -15.54 25.70 -10.42
C MET A 174 -14.55 25.99 -11.55
N LYS A 175 -13.92 27.17 -11.52
CA LYS A 175 -13.04 27.63 -12.61
C LYS A 175 -11.62 27.09 -12.53
N ASN A 176 -11.17 26.77 -11.31
CA ASN A 176 -9.80 26.34 -11.02
C ASN A 176 -9.71 24.85 -10.67
N ILE A 177 -10.77 24.09 -10.97
CA ILE A 177 -10.81 22.63 -10.89
C ILE A 177 -10.86 22.04 -12.30
N ASN A 178 -10.00 21.05 -12.55
CA ASN A 178 -10.01 20.23 -13.76
C ASN A 178 -10.26 18.77 -13.36
N VAL A 179 -11.45 18.24 -13.66
CA VAL A 179 -11.79 16.84 -13.37
C VAL A 179 -11.16 15.94 -14.41
N VAL A 180 -10.14 15.18 -13.99
CA VAL A 180 -9.38 14.29 -14.89
C VAL A 180 -9.82 12.83 -14.81
N GLY A 181 -10.46 12.38 -13.72
CA GLY A 181 -10.76 10.96 -13.60
C GLY A 181 -11.59 10.57 -12.40
N LEU A 182 -11.69 9.23 -12.26
CA LEU A 182 -12.26 8.56 -11.11
C LEU A 182 -11.19 7.73 -10.41
N HIS A 183 -11.28 7.67 -9.10
CA HIS A 183 -10.38 6.90 -8.26
C HIS A 183 -11.17 5.91 -7.39
N PHE A 184 -10.62 4.71 -7.21
CA PHE A 184 -11.21 3.63 -6.42
C PHE A 184 -10.16 2.99 -5.55
N HIS A 185 -10.58 2.44 -4.41
CA HIS A 185 -9.73 1.60 -3.58
C HIS A 185 -10.60 0.73 -2.67
N ILE A 186 -10.55 -0.59 -2.83
CA ILE A 186 -11.46 -1.52 -2.15
C ILE A 186 -10.87 -2.16 -0.89
N GLY A 187 -9.56 -2.11 -0.72
CA GLY A 187 -8.93 -2.69 0.46
C GLY A 187 -7.44 -2.96 0.28
N SER A 188 -6.89 -3.72 1.20
CA SER A 188 -5.47 -4.09 1.23
C SER A 188 -5.32 -5.57 1.59
N GLN A 189 -4.23 -6.21 1.14
CA GLN A 189 -3.97 -7.63 1.32
C GLN A 189 -5.04 -8.52 0.65
N ILE A 190 -5.43 -8.17 -0.57
CA ILE A 190 -6.40 -8.92 -1.38
C ILE A 190 -5.62 -9.99 -2.16
N LEU A 191 -6.01 -11.24 -2.00
CA LEU A 191 -5.41 -12.40 -2.67
C LEU A 191 -6.36 -13.04 -3.69
N ASP A 192 -7.67 -12.74 -3.59
CA ASP A 192 -8.68 -13.22 -4.52
C ASP A 192 -8.85 -12.24 -5.69
N MET A 193 -8.53 -12.66 -6.90
CA MET A 193 -8.70 -11.85 -8.11
C MET A 193 -10.17 -11.54 -8.41
N GLY A 194 -11.11 -12.33 -7.89
CA GLY A 194 -12.55 -12.07 -8.00
C GLY A 194 -12.98 -10.73 -7.39
N ASP A 195 -12.29 -10.24 -6.35
CA ASP A 195 -12.56 -8.92 -5.76
C ASP A 195 -12.22 -7.79 -6.75
N PHE A 196 -11.11 -7.94 -7.50
CA PHE A 196 -10.73 -6.98 -8.54
C PHE A 196 -11.62 -7.09 -9.79
N GLU A 197 -12.09 -8.28 -10.14
CA GLU A 197 -13.10 -8.46 -11.19
C GLU A 197 -14.40 -7.76 -10.82
N ALA A 198 -14.87 -7.92 -9.58
CA ALA A 198 -16.07 -7.22 -9.08
C ALA A 198 -15.90 -5.69 -9.17
N LEU A 199 -14.72 -5.17 -8.84
CA LEU A 199 -14.40 -3.74 -9.02
C LEU A 199 -14.50 -3.32 -10.50
N CYS A 200 -13.92 -4.09 -11.41
CA CYS A 200 -14.00 -3.80 -12.86
C CYS A 200 -15.44 -3.71 -13.34
N ASN A 201 -16.28 -4.67 -12.94
CA ASN A 201 -17.70 -4.68 -13.31
C ASN A 201 -18.41 -3.45 -12.78
N ARG A 202 -18.13 -3.04 -11.54
CA ARG A 202 -18.72 -1.84 -10.94
C ARG A 202 -18.29 -0.56 -11.62
N ILE A 203 -17.02 -0.45 -12.00
CA ILE A 203 -16.50 0.68 -12.77
C ILE A 203 -17.17 0.74 -14.15
N ASN A 204 -17.34 -0.40 -14.83
CA ASN A 204 -18.02 -0.47 -16.12
C ASN A 204 -19.47 0.03 -16.05
N GLU A 205 -20.22 -0.38 -15.01
CA GLU A 205 -21.59 0.12 -14.77
C GLU A 205 -21.61 1.63 -14.57
N LEU A 206 -20.68 2.15 -13.76
CA LEU A 206 -20.59 3.57 -13.49
C LEU A 206 -20.25 4.38 -14.73
N GLN A 207 -19.26 3.95 -15.51
CA GLN A 207 -18.90 4.62 -16.76
C GLN A 207 -20.09 4.65 -17.73
N ALA A 208 -20.82 3.53 -17.87
CA ALA A 208 -22.00 3.48 -18.72
C ALA A 208 -23.14 4.42 -18.26
N LYS A 209 -23.24 4.69 -16.94
CA LYS A 209 -24.17 5.67 -16.38
C LYS A 209 -23.74 7.10 -16.72
N LEU A 210 -22.46 7.43 -16.55
CA LEU A 210 -21.91 8.75 -16.83
C LEU A 210 -22.00 9.12 -18.33
N GLU A 211 -21.75 8.16 -19.20
CA GLU A 211 -21.86 8.34 -20.65
C GLU A 211 -23.28 8.73 -21.10
N LYS A 212 -24.32 8.18 -20.45
CA LYS A 212 -25.71 8.59 -20.72
C LYS A 212 -25.98 10.07 -20.40
N GLN A 213 -25.14 10.65 -19.55
CA GLN A 213 -25.14 12.05 -19.14
C GLN A 213 -24.13 12.89 -19.93
N ASN A 214 -23.49 12.31 -20.95
CA ASN A 214 -22.43 12.92 -21.75
C ASN A 214 -21.19 13.31 -20.89
N ILE A 215 -20.91 12.57 -19.79
CA ILE A 215 -19.77 12.78 -18.92
C ILE A 215 -18.70 11.75 -19.27
N HIS A 216 -17.53 12.24 -19.63
CA HIS A 216 -16.36 11.42 -19.99
C HIS A 216 -15.19 11.78 -19.12
N VAL A 217 -14.50 10.75 -18.58
CA VAL A 217 -13.30 10.93 -17.76
C VAL A 217 -12.06 10.40 -18.49
N GLN A 218 -10.94 11.09 -18.33
CA GLN A 218 -9.69 10.78 -19.02
C GLN A 218 -8.96 9.59 -18.39
N SER A 219 -9.16 9.36 -17.08
CA SER A 219 -8.45 8.33 -16.34
C SER A 219 -9.34 7.60 -15.34
N ILE A 220 -8.99 6.32 -15.15
CA ILE A 220 -9.50 5.46 -14.09
C ILE A 220 -8.31 5.05 -13.23
N ASN A 221 -8.39 5.33 -11.93
CA ASN A 221 -7.43 4.85 -10.95
C ASN A 221 -8.11 3.77 -10.10
N VAL A 222 -7.64 2.55 -10.19
CA VAL A 222 -8.23 1.40 -9.49
C VAL A 222 -7.65 1.18 -8.09
N GLY A 223 -6.76 2.08 -7.65
CA GLY A 223 -6.08 1.96 -6.36
C GLY A 223 -5.08 0.81 -6.34
N GLY A 224 -4.84 0.29 -5.16
CA GLY A 224 -3.96 -0.85 -4.94
C GLY A 224 -4.72 -2.06 -4.41
N GLY A 225 -4.14 -2.67 -3.39
CA GLY A 225 -4.77 -3.75 -2.65
C GLY A 225 -4.13 -5.12 -2.84
N LEU A 226 -3.38 -5.35 -3.93
CA LEU A 226 -2.74 -6.64 -4.17
C LEU A 226 -1.90 -7.09 -2.97
N GLY A 227 -2.20 -8.28 -2.48
CA GLY A 227 -1.58 -8.89 -1.31
C GLY A 227 -0.29 -9.66 -1.61
N VAL A 228 0.29 -10.19 -0.54
CA VAL A 228 1.50 -11.03 -0.56
C VAL A 228 1.30 -12.27 0.30
N SER A 229 2.09 -13.32 0.07
CA SER A 229 2.11 -14.50 0.92
C SER A 229 2.96 -14.24 2.16
N TYR A 230 2.31 -14.13 3.33
CA TYR A 230 2.99 -13.92 4.61
C TYR A 230 3.43 -15.23 5.28
N ASP A 231 2.75 -16.32 5.00
CA ASP A 231 3.03 -17.65 5.55
C ASP A 231 4.12 -18.39 4.77
N SER A 232 4.16 -18.19 3.45
CA SER A 232 5.05 -18.90 2.54
C SER A 232 5.82 -17.95 1.60
N PRO A 233 6.57 -16.94 2.15
CA PRO A 233 7.23 -15.92 1.34
C PRO A 233 8.27 -16.46 0.37
N ASP A 234 8.87 -17.62 0.67
CA ASP A 234 9.90 -18.22 -0.18
C ASP A 234 9.31 -18.98 -1.39
N ARG A 235 8.02 -19.35 -1.34
CA ARG A 235 7.34 -20.00 -2.46
C ARG A 235 6.88 -19.01 -3.52
N GLN A 236 6.49 -17.83 -3.11
CA GLN A 236 6.04 -16.76 -3.98
C GLN A 236 6.64 -15.43 -3.51
N PRO A 237 7.96 -15.23 -3.74
CA PRO A 237 8.65 -14.02 -3.28
C PRO A 237 8.21 -12.76 -4.03
N ILE A 238 7.68 -12.91 -5.24
CA ILE A 238 7.13 -11.84 -6.06
C ILE A 238 5.66 -12.18 -6.33
N PRO A 239 4.70 -11.28 -6.03
CA PRO A 239 3.29 -11.47 -6.36
C PRO A 239 3.03 -11.68 -7.86
N ASP A 240 1.93 -12.33 -8.19
CA ASP A 240 1.55 -12.55 -9.59
C ASP A 240 0.98 -11.28 -10.22
N PHE A 241 1.86 -10.35 -10.58
CA PHE A 241 1.48 -9.11 -11.26
C PHE A 241 0.91 -9.37 -12.66
N LYS A 242 1.30 -10.48 -13.31
CA LYS A 242 0.75 -10.84 -14.62
C LYS A 242 -0.74 -11.14 -14.50
N ASP A 243 -1.14 -11.95 -13.53
CA ASP A 243 -2.54 -12.27 -13.29
C ASP A 243 -3.33 -11.05 -12.82
N TYR A 244 -2.73 -10.23 -11.96
CA TYR A 244 -3.31 -8.96 -11.49
C TYR A 244 -3.65 -8.01 -12.66
N PHE A 245 -2.69 -7.69 -13.53
CA PHE A 245 -2.94 -6.81 -14.67
C PHE A 245 -3.86 -7.45 -15.70
N ARG A 246 -3.76 -8.78 -15.92
CA ARG A 246 -4.65 -9.52 -16.80
C ARG A 246 -6.11 -9.42 -16.36
N THR A 247 -6.39 -9.42 -15.06
CA THR A 247 -7.75 -9.25 -14.54
C THR A 247 -8.36 -7.94 -15.05
N TYR A 248 -7.62 -6.84 -15.01
CA TYR A 248 -8.11 -5.55 -15.52
C TYR A 248 -8.25 -5.54 -17.04
N THR A 249 -7.30 -6.09 -17.79
CA THR A 249 -7.41 -6.15 -19.26
C THR A 249 -8.56 -7.01 -19.74
N THR A 250 -8.95 -7.99 -18.94
CA THR A 250 -10.04 -8.92 -19.28
C THR A 250 -11.42 -8.35 -18.91
N HIS A 251 -11.52 -7.70 -17.74
CA HIS A 251 -12.83 -7.35 -17.18
C HIS A 251 -13.15 -5.85 -17.20
N LEU A 252 -12.14 -4.95 -17.26
CA LEU A 252 -12.38 -3.51 -17.32
C LEU A 252 -12.47 -3.03 -18.76
N ARG A 253 -13.55 -2.32 -19.06
CA ARG A 253 -13.81 -1.75 -20.39
C ARG A 253 -13.38 -0.28 -20.41
N LEU A 254 -12.11 -0.04 -20.69
CA LEU A 254 -11.60 1.31 -20.89
C LEU A 254 -12.14 1.92 -22.19
N ARG A 255 -12.28 3.25 -22.22
CA ARG A 255 -12.66 4.01 -23.40
C ARG A 255 -11.43 4.39 -24.22
N GLU A 256 -11.63 4.78 -25.47
CA GLU A 256 -10.53 5.20 -26.32
C GLU A 256 -9.75 6.36 -25.68
N GLY A 257 -8.44 6.22 -25.61
CA GLY A 257 -7.53 7.20 -25.00
C GLY A 257 -7.50 7.22 -23.46
N GLN A 258 -8.37 6.46 -22.79
CA GLN A 258 -8.48 6.46 -21.34
C GLN A 258 -7.26 5.80 -20.68
N GLN A 259 -6.73 6.43 -19.62
CA GLN A 259 -5.56 5.97 -18.87
C GLN A 259 -6.00 5.14 -17.67
N LEU A 260 -5.23 4.10 -17.34
CA LEU A 260 -5.45 3.23 -16.17
C LEU A 260 -4.31 3.35 -15.18
N HIS A 261 -4.64 3.73 -13.96
CA HIS A 261 -3.69 3.95 -12.87
C HIS A 261 -3.85 2.92 -11.76
N PHE A 262 -2.73 2.51 -11.17
CA PHE A 262 -2.63 1.55 -10.07
C PHE A 262 -1.81 2.16 -8.92
N GLU A 263 -2.19 1.90 -7.67
CA GLU A 263 -1.50 2.41 -6.47
C GLU A 263 -0.96 1.23 -5.63
N LEU A 264 0.16 0.67 -6.06
CA LEU A 264 0.76 -0.51 -5.46
C LEU A 264 1.71 -0.12 -4.31
N GLY A 265 1.52 -0.74 -3.15
CA GLY A 265 2.38 -0.51 -1.98
C GLY A 265 2.94 -1.82 -1.43
N ARG A 266 2.11 -2.54 -0.67
CA ARG A 266 2.46 -3.82 -0.04
C ARG A 266 3.12 -4.81 -1.01
N SER A 267 2.52 -5.04 -2.15
CA SER A 267 3.00 -5.98 -3.16
C SER A 267 4.40 -5.65 -3.70
N ILE A 268 4.84 -4.40 -3.60
CA ILE A 268 6.18 -3.98 -4.04
C ILE A 268 7.23 -4.23 -2.96
N VAL A 269 6.96 -3.82 -1.70
CA VAL A 269 8.02 -3.72 -0.68
C VAL A 269 7.91 -4.72 0.48
N ALA A 270 6.76 -5.38 0.69
CA ALA A 270 6.60 -6.24 1.86
C ALA A 270 7.63 -7.37 1.89
N GLN A 271 7.78 -8.08 0.77
CA GLN A 271 8.60 -9.30 0.70
C GLN A 271 10.10 -9.03 0.80
N CYS A 272 10.56 -7.85 0.38
CA CYS A 272 11.99 -7.52 0.43
C CYS A 272 12.47 -7.16 1.85
N GLY A 273 11.58 -6.86 2.79
CA GLY A 273 11.94 -6.48 4.15
C GLY A 273 11.77 -7.60 5.17
N SER A 274 12.66 -7.68 6.12
CA SER A 274 12.57 -8.55 7.29
C SER A 274 13.01 -7.79 8.54
N LEU A 275 12.26 -7.94 9.64
CA LEU A 275 12.70 -7.46 10.94
C LEU A 275 13.62 -8.52 11.57
N ILE A 276 14.86 -8.13 11.82
CA ILE A 276 15.88 -8.98 12.45
C ILE A 276 15.93 -8.64 13.92
N SER A 277 15.80 -9.66 14.75
CA SER A 277 15.73 -9.55 16.20
C SER A 277 16.56 -10.64 16.86
N ARG A 278 16.81 -10.49 18.14
CA ARG A 278 17.58 -11.45 18.92
C ARG A 278 16.76 -12.00 20.06
N VAL A 279 16.90 -13.31 20.33
CA VAL A 279 16.31 -13.94 21.52
C VAL A 279 17.05 -13.45 22.75
N LEU A 280 16.36 -12.73 23.62
CA LEU A 280 16.86 -12.29 24.92
C LEU A 280 16.80 -13.45 25.93
N TYR A 281 15.66 -14.13 25.97
CA TYR A 281 15.41 -15.25 26.88
C TYR A 281 14.44 -16.25 26.25
N VAL A 282 14.61 -17.51 26.61
CA VAL A 282 13.58 -18.54 26.48
C VAL A 282 13.00 -18.78 27.87
N LYS A 283 11.72 -18.50 28.04
CA LYS A 283 11.03 -18.64 29.33
C LYS A 283 10.08 -19.84 29.29
N GLN A 284 10.29 -20.80 30.19
CA GLN A 284 9.36 -21.90 30.39
C GLN A 284 8.21 -21.45 31.26
N GLY A 285 6.99 -21.53 30.74
CA GLY A 285 5.74 -21.38 31.50
C GLY A 285 5.18 -22.74 31.94
N THR A 286 4.00 -22.74 32.56
CA THR A 286 3.37 -23.98 33.02
C THR A 286 2.92 -24.88 31.87
N HIS A 287 2.39 -24.29 30.80
CA HIS A 287 1.80 -25.02 29.67
C HIS A 287 2.44 -24.70 28.32
N LYS A 288 3.30 -23.71 28.25
CA LYS A 288 3.95 -23.25 27.03
C LYS A 288 5.28 -22.57 27.30
N GLN A 289 6.07 -22.39 26.27
CA GLN A 289 7.32 -21.63 26.36
C GLN A 289 7.28 -20.39 25.49
N PHE A 290 8.05 -19.39 25.88
CA PHE A 290 8.13 -18.09 25.23
C PHE A 290 9.54 -17.85 24.70
N ALA A 291 9.66 -17.47 23.43
CA ALA A 291 10.86 -16.85 22.90
C ALA A 291 10.67 -15.31 23.00
N ILE A 292 11.39 -14.70 23.94
CA ILE A 292 11.33 -13.25 24.21
C ILE A 292 12.39 -12.58 23.38
N LEU A 293 11.94 -11.69 22.46
CA LEU A 293 12.79 -10.98 21.52
C LEU A 293 13.16 -9.57 22.04
N ASP A 294 14.19 -8.96 21.46
CA ASP A 294 14.51 -7.54 21.67
C ASP A 294 13.71 -6.60 20.77
N ALA A 295 13.06 -7.09 19.72
CA ALA A 295 12.04 -6.35 18.96
C ALA A 295 10.67 -6.51 19.62
N GLY A 296 9.82 -5.50 19.48
CA GLY A 296 8.44 -5.49 19.99
C GLY A 296 7.43 -4.91 19.03
N MET A 297 6.18 -4.75 19.49
CA MET A 297 5.09 -4.18 18.70
C MET A 297 5.37 -2.74 18.26
N THR A 298 6.28 -2.03 18.91
CA THR A 298 6.73 -0.69 18.51
C THR A 298 7.62 -0.72 17.28
N ASP A 299 8.20 -1.86 16.96
CA ASP A 299 9.02 -2.05 15.75
C ASP A 299 8.19 -2.62 14.59
N LEU A 300 7.18 -3.47 14.88
CA LEU A 300 6.26 -4.05 13.91
C LEU A 300 4.88 -4.21 14.54
N ILE A 301 4.00 -3.24 14.30
CA ILE A 301 2.68 -3.15 14.95
C ILE A 301 1.67 -4.18 14.39
N ARG A 302 1.84 -4.66 13.17
CA ARG A 302 0.84 -5.44 12.44
C ARG A 302 0.33 -6.70 13.17
N PRO A 303 1.17 -7.53 13.82
CA PRO A 303 0.66 -8.67 14.59
C PRO A 303 -0.26 -8.27 15.74
N ALA A 304 0.07 -7.20 16.47
CA ALA A 304 -0.73 -6.71 17.58
C ALA A 304 -2.05 -6.06 17.11
N LEU A 305 -2.00 -5.25 16.04
CA LEU A 305 -3.14 -4.46 15.56
C LEU A 305 -4.13 -5.28 14.72
N TYR A 306 -3.62 -6.14 13.83
CA TYR A 306 -4.42 -6.88 12.86
C TYR A 306 -4.45 -8.38 13.11
N GLN A 307 -3.76 -8.89 14.13
CA GLN A 307 -3.47 -10.32 14.30
C GLN A 307 -2.80 -10.92 13.04
N ALA A 308 -2.01 -10.08 12.36
CA ALA A 308 -1.37 -10.44 11.11
C ALA A 308 -0.30 -11.50 11.32
N LEU A 309 -0.33 -12.52 10.48
CA LEU A 309 0.71 -13.54 10.44
C LEU A 309 1.92 -13.01 9.68
N HIS A 310 3.11 -13.34 10.19
CA HIS A 310 4.38 -13.21 9.50
C HIS A 310 5.14 -14.51 9.70
N LYS A 311 5.78 -15.01 8.65
CA LYS A 311 6.69 -16.16 8.83
C LYS A 311 7.86 -15.73 9.72
N ILE A 312 8.09 -16.50 10.78
CA ILE A 312 9.21 -16.31 11.71
C ILE A 312 10.18 -17.47 11.54
N GLN A 313 11.48 -17.16 11.55
CA GLN A 313 12.54 -18.14 11.36
C GLN A 313 13.68 -17.90 12.36
N ASN A 314 14.16 -18.97 13.00
CA ASN A 314 15.44 -18.93 13.69
C ASN A 314 16.54 -19.11 12.63
N LEU A 315 17.42 -18.12 12.49
CA LEU A 315 18.47 -18.10 11.47
C LEU A 315 19.75 -18.79 11.92
N THR A 316 19.89 -19.06 13.21
CA THR A 316 21.14 -19.54 13.83
C THR A 316 21.03 -20.94 14.42
N SER A 317 19.85 -21.56 14.46
CA SER A 317 19.63 -22.90 14.96
C SER A 317 19.14 -23.84 13.87
N GLU A 318 19.71 -25.02 13.80
CA GLU A 318 19.27 -26.14 12.96
C GLU A 318 18.70 -27.29 13.82
N GLU A 319 18.56 -27.08 15.13
CA GLU A 319 18.01 -28.09 16.04
C GLU A 319 16.51 -28.35 15.75
N PRO A 320 15.99 -29.53 16.14
CA PRO A 320 14.59 -29.84 15.96
C PRO A 320 13.66 -28.75 16.48
N ALA A 321 12.56 -28.52 15.77
CA ALA A 321 11.61 -27.49 16.14
C ALA A 321 10.91 -27.80 17.48
N GLU A 322 10.67 -26.76 18.23
CA GLU A 322 9.84 -26.73 19.42
C GLU A 322 8.77 -25.65 19.26
N THR A 323 7.67 -25.76 19.99
CA THR A 323 6.57 -24.80 19.89
C THR A 323 6.77 -23.62 20.85
N TYR A 324 6.66 -22.38 20.34
CA TYR A 324 6.83 -21.14 21.09
C TYR A 324 5.68 -20.15 20.90
N ASP A 325 5.39 -19.37 21.94
CA ASP A 325 4.83 -18.01 21.75
C ASP A 325 6.03 -17.07 21.55
N VAL A 326 6.08 -16.36 20.41
CA VAL A 326 7.12 -15.37 20.11
C VAL A 326 6.63 -14.00 20.51
N VAL A 327 7.31 -13.37 21.47
CA VAL A 327 6.85 -12.15 22.13
C VAL A 327 7.95 -11.10 22.19
N GLY A 328 7.54 -9.82 22.26
CA GLY A 328 8.48 -8.70 22.45
C GLY A 328 8.73 -8.39 23.92
N PRO A 329 9.53 -7.35 24.21
CA PRO A 329 9.96 -6.96 25.56
C PRO A 329 9.03 -5.94 26.21
N ILE A 330 7.97 -5.48 25.54
CA ILE A 330 7.09 -4.40 26.00
C ILE A 330 6.21 -4.90 27.14
N CYS A 331 5.98 -4.08 28.17
CA CYS A 331 5.11 -4.40 29.31
C CYS A 331 3.62 -4.29 28.94
N GLU A 332 3.23 -4.96 27.85
CA GLU A 332 1.89 -5.00 27.28
C GLU A 332 1.59 -6.40 26.76
N SER A 333 0.44 -6.97 27.17
CA SER A 333 0.09 -8.36 26.82
C SER A 333 -0.15 -8.59 25.33
N SER A 334 -0.42 -7.52 24.57
CA SER A 334 -0.58 -7.56 23.12
C SER A 334 0.75 -7.56 22.34
N ASP A 335 1.88 -7.43 23.02
CA ASP A 335 3.22 -7.48 22.42
C ASP A 335 3.62 -8.91 22.05
N VAL A 336 2.92 -9.46 21.07
CA VAL A 336 3.04 -10.84 20.61
C VAL A 336 3.16 -10.85 19.08
N PHE A 337 4.23 -11.44 18.57
CA PHE A 337 4.43 -11.63 17.14
C PHE A 337 3.69 -12.87 16.60
N ALA A 338 3.72 -13.97 17.37
CA ALA A 338 3.00 -15.20 17.04
C ALA A 338 2.76 -16.05 18.28
N LYS A 339 1.70 -16.88 18.22
CA LYS A 339 1.35 -17.84 19.28
C LYS A 339 1.42 -19.26 18.76
N ALA A 340 1.97 -20.16 19.59
CA ALA A 340 2.04 -21.59 19.35
C ALA A 340 2.60 -21.95 17.95
N ILE A 341 3.71 -21.32 17.57
CA ILE A 341 4.38 -21.61 16.31
C ILE A 341 5.58 -22.54 16.52
N ASP A 342 5.86 -23.38 15.54
CA ASP A 342 7.04 -24.23 15.54
C ASP A 342 8.24 -23.49 14.96
N LEU A 343 9.29 -23.37 15.79
CA LEU A 343 10.59 -22.79 15.41
C LEU A 343 11.70 -23.77 15.77
N ASN A 344 12.77 -23.79 14.98
CA ASN A 344 13.99 -24.45 15.37
C ASN A 344 14.36 -24.00 16.78
N LYS A 345 14.73 -24.96 17.65
CA LYS A 345 14.96 -24.73 19.07
C LYS A 345 15.72 -23.44 19.34
N CYS A 346 15.10 -22.57 20.14
CA CYS A 346 15.62 -21.25 20.44
C CYS A 346 16.52 -21.26 21.69
N ARG A 347 17.59 -20.48 21.61
CA ARG A 347 18.47 -20.17 22.73
C ARG A 347 18.73 -18.69 22.82
N ARG A 348 19.11 -18.22 24.01
CA ARG A 348 19.56 -16.83 24.19
C ARG A 348 20.67 -16.49 23.19
N GLY A 349 20.49 -15.37 22.48
CA GLY A 349 21.43 -14.89 21.48
C GLY A 349 21.12 -15.30 20.04
N ASP A 350 20.19 -16.23 19.81
CA ASP A 350 19.78 -16.62 18.46
C ASP A 350 19.19 -15.46 17.68
N LEU A 351 19.50 -15.40 16.39
CA LEU A 351 18.90 -14.43 15.46
C LEU A 351 17.57 -14.95 14.92
N ILE A 352 16.56 -14.13 15.04
CA ILE A 352 15.22 -14.37 14.52
C ILE A 352 14.94 -13.40 13.37
N ALA A 353 14.41 -13.92 12.27
CA ALA A 353 13.86 -13.10 11.18
C ALA A 353 12.34 -13.17 11.18
N ILE A 354 11.67 -12.01 11.26
CA ILE A 354 10.25 -11.86 11.02
C ILE A 354 10.12 -11.35 9.59
N ARG A 355 9.63 -12.26 8.69
CA ARG A 355 9.66 -12.10 7.24
C ARG A 355 8.53 -11.17 6.74
N SER A 356 8.68 -10.69 5.51
CA SER A 356 7.67 -9.86 4.82
C SER A 356 7.26 -8.61 5.61
N ALA A 357 8.23 -8.01 6.30
CA ALA A 357 8.04 -6.84 7.14
C ALA A 357 8.41 -5.52 6.42
N GLY A 358 8.61 -5.55 5.10
CA GLY A 358 9.03 -4.38 4.32
C GLY A 358 7.94 -3.33 4.09
N ALA A 359 6.69 -3.62 4.45
CA ALA A 359 5.57 -2.71 4.32
C ALA A 359 4.81 -2.56 5.64
N TYR A 360 4.47 -1.33 6.00
CA TYR A 360 3.66 -0.99 7.18
C TYR A 360 4.28 -1.47 8.51
N GLY A 361 5.58 -1.49 8.60
CA GLY A 361 6.35 -1.76 9.80
C GLY A 361 6.83 -0.49 10.50
#